data_e4dcfb05ded66dcbc40f0ca6d8f1979a
#
_entry.id   e4dcfb05ded66dcbc40f0ca6d8f1979a
#
_cell.length_a   1.000
_cell.length_b   1.000
_cell.length_c   1.000
_cell.angle_alpha   90.00
_cell.angle_beta   90.00
_cell.angle_gamma   90.00
#
_symmetry.space_group_name_H-M   'P 1'
#
loop_
_entity.id
_entity.type
_entity.pdbx_description
1 polymer ?
#
loop_
_entity_poly.entity_id
_entity_poly.type
_entity_poly.pdbx_seq_one_letter_code
_entity_poly.pdbx_strand_id
1 'polypeptide(L)'
;MIYEKWGVRMINISKQQACRFILAKQGLIGDHRFIGKDGAYAYVRQAGCIQYDPVDVCGKNAELTLQARVKGFKKSMLRDLLYKDRKLIDYADKELSIWPAEDWPYFSSYREKSMQLGETFEGLEELKEQAIDYISKNGPVCSDSLPIEGEIFWHSSMHWSGNWHKPSPAARSVLEQLYTDGVLVIHHKQGSRKYYDLAKNYLPASVLEAENPCKDEDSFTAWRVLRRIGAVGLLWDKNSTAFLGLYLNAEKRKQILAKLTADGLIRPVAVEGIKTPFYYRAEDDALMRSILDGSADLKPRMAFIAPLDPLFWDKALILALWDFQYSWEIYTPAVKRKYGYYTLPILYGDRFVGRIDTAADRKEKVLRVKGLWWEPGVRRTKKLDAALAKTLKTFSVFNDCQSIEGI
;
A
#
# COMPACT_ATOMS: atom_id res chain seq x y z
N MET A 1 1.05 29.76 18.54
CA MET A 1 -0.14 30.54 18.14
C MET A 1 -1.25 29.53 17.91
N ILE A 2 -2.33 29.61 18.70
CA ILE A 2 -3.45 28.66 18.65
C ILE A 2 -4.44 29.25 17.66
N TYR A 3 -4.72 28.55 16.57
CA TYR A 3 -5.79 28.91 15.64
C TYR A 3 -7.06 28.13 16.02
N GLU A 4 -8.11 28.82 16.45
CA GLU A 4 -9.45 28.27 16.54
C GLU A 4 -10.10 28.32 15.15
N LYS A 5 -10.17 27.19 14.48
CA LYS A 5 -11.03 27.01 13.33
C LYS A 5 -11.91 25.81 13.64
N TRP A 6 -13.23 25.96 13.61
CA TRP A 6 -14.23 24.94 13.92
C TRP A 6 -14.39 24.55 15.40
N GLY A 7 -14.01 25.42 16.36
CA GLY A 7 -14.14 25.12 17.80
C GLY A 7 -13.17 24.05 18.32
N VAL A 8 -12.23 23.58 17.49
CA VAL A 8 -11.20 22.60 17.86
C VAL A 8 -9.85 23.30 17.98
N ARG A 9 -9.20 23.16 19.15
CA ARG A 9 -7.87 23.72 19.41
C ARG A 9 -6.84 23.00 18.53
N MET A 10 -6.29 23.73 17.52
CA MET A 10 -5.25 23.20 16.65
C MET A 10 -3.89 23.35 17.30
N ILE A 11 -3.15 22.26 17.43
CA ILE A 11 -1.76 22.28 17.90
C ILE A 11 -0.81 22.68 16.77
N ASN A 12 0.28 23.38 17.09
CA ASN A 12 1.35 23.72 16.16
C ASN A 12 2.53 22.80 16.40
N ILE A 13 3.08 22.26 15.32
CA ILE A 13 4.28 21.40 15.35
C ILE A 13 5.30 21.88 14.32
N SER A 14 6.59 21.63 14.59
CA SER A 14 7.64 21.86 13.62
C SER A 14 7.58 20.81 12.49
N LYS A 15 8.20 21.11 11.34
CA LYS A 15 8.37 20.11 10.26
C LYS A 15 9.07 18.84 10.77
N GLN A 16 10.06 18.98 11.64
CA GLN A 16 10.77 17.83 12.20
C GLN A 16 9.85 16.96 13.08
N GLN A 17 9.00 17.57 13.90
CA GLN A 17 8.01 16.84 14.69
C GLN A 17 7.00 16.11 13.79
N ALA A 18 6.54 16.76 12.69
CA ALA A 18 5.68 16.12 11.70
C ALA A 18 6.36 14.90 11.06
N CYS A 19 7.62 15.03 10.63
CA CYS A 19 8.41 13.93 10.09
C CYS A 19 8.53 12.76 11.10
N ARG A 20 8.89 13.06 12.34
CA ARG A 20 9.05 12.08 13.41
C ARG A 20 7.73 11.37 13.73
N PHE A 21 6.63 12.10 13.79
CA PHE A 21 5.31 11.52 13.98
C PHE A 21 4.95 10.53 12.87
N ILE A 22 5.10 10.93 11.60
CA ILE A 22 4.85 10.06 10.44
C ILE A 22 5.70 8.78 10.53
N LEU A 23 7.00 8.92 10.77
CA LEU A 23 7.92 7.79 10.81
C LEU A 23 7.68 6.86 12.01
N ALA A 24 7.36 7.41 13.18
CA ALA A 24 7.02 6.64 14.36
C ALA A 24 5.68 5.91 14.18
N LYS A 25 4.64 6.57 13.63
CA LYS A 25 3.37 5.93 13.28
C LYS A 25 3.58 4.78 12.33
N GLN A 26 4.40 4.95 11.30
CA GLN A 26 4.69 3.92 10.32
C GLN A 26 5.70 2.86 10.79
N GLY A 27 6.27 3.00 12.00
CA GLY A 27 7.26 2.06 12.54
C GLY A 27 8.60 2.07 11.79
N LEU A 28 9.01 3.23 11.26
CA LEU A 28 10.26 3.42 10.51
C LEU A 28 11.38 4.02 11.37
N ILE A 29 11.08 4.52 12.55
CA ILE A 29 12.02 5.04 13.55
C ILE A 29 11.72 4.42 14.92
N GLY A 30 12.68 4.45 15.83
CA GLY A 30 12.55 3.82 17.16
C GLY A 30 12.75 2.31 17.13
N ASP A 31 12.48 1.64 18.24
CA ASP A 31 12.51 0.18 18.33
C ASP A 31 11.38 -0.44 17.46
N HIS A 32 11.60 -1.65 16.99
CA HIS A 32 10.63 -2.29 16.11
C HIS A 32 9.32 -2.60 16.84
N ARG A 33 8.24 -1.93 16.42
CA ARG A 33 6.86 -2.19 16.90
C ARG A 33 6.26 -3.44 16.28
N PHE A 34 6.66 -3.76 15.06
CA PHE A 34 6.13 -4.88 14.29
C PHE A 34 7.18 -5.99 14.23
N ILE A 35 6.81 -7.21 14.64
CA ILE A 35 7.74 -8.33 14.74
C ILE A 35 7.06 -9.58 14.14
N GLY A 36 7.76 -10.25 13.22
CA GLY A 36 7.31 -11.52 12.64
C GLY A 36 5.98 -11.41 11.86
N LYS A 37 5.28 -12.53 11.72
CA LYS A 37 4.05 -12.64 10.94
C LYS A 37 2.90 -11.79 11.53
N ASP A 38 2.73 -11.81 12.83
CA ASP A 38 1.69 -11.02 13.51
C ASP A 38 1.98 -9.52 13.41
N GLY A 39 3.25 -9.12 13.46
CA GLY A 39 3.66 -7.75 13.20
C GLY A 39 3.38 -7.30 11.77
N ALA A 40 3.57 -8.19 10.79
CA ALA A 40 3.21 -7.89 9.40
C ALA A 40 1.69 -7.66 9.24
N TYR A 41 0.87 -8.52 9.84
CA TYR A 41 -0.58 -8.34 9.87
C TYR A 41 -0.99 -7.04 10.59
N ALA A 42 -0.43 -6.79 11.77
CA ALA A 42 -0.71 -5.58 12.54
C ALA A 42 -0.38 -4.30 11.78
N TYR A 43 0.73 -4.28 11.01
CA TYR A 43 1.06 -3.15 10.17
C TYR A 43 0.04 -2.94 9.04
N VAL A 44 -0.36 -4.00 8.33
CA VAL A 44 -1.36 -3.90 7.26
C VAL A 44 -2.70 -3.41 7.81
N ARG A 45 -3.13 -3.89 8.98
CA ARG A 45 -4.33 -3.37 9.68
C ARG A 45 -4.22 -1.87 10.00
N GLN A 46 -3.08 -1.43 10.53
CA GLN A 46 -2.85 -0.02 10.84
C GLN A 46 -2.87 0.86 9.57
N ALA A 47 -2.24 0.40 8.50
CA ALA A 47 -2.19 1.12 7.22
C ALA A 47 -3.52 1.05 6.45
N GLY A 48 -4.42 0.13 6.83
CA GLY A 48 -5.64 -0.19 6.08
C GLY A 48 -5.34 -1.00 4.83
N CYS A 49 -4.38 -0.58 4.02
CA CYS A 49 -3.88 -1.38 2.90
C CYS A 49 -2.40 -1.08 2.62
N ILE A 50 -1.74 -2.01 1.91
CA ILE A 50 -0.44 -1.80 1.27
C ILE A 50 -0.58 -2.07 -0.22
N GLN A 51 0.06 -1.25 -1.05
CA GLN A 51 -0.09 -1.34 -2.50
C GLN A 51 0.69 -2.54 -3.04
N TYR A 52 0.02 -3.36 -3.85
CA TYR A 52 0.64 -4.46 -4.58
C TYR A 52 1.14 -3.97 -5.94
N ASP A 53 2.33 -4.42 -6.32
CA ASP A 53 2.87 -4.27 -7.66
C ASP A 53 3.63 -5.56 -8.02
N PRO A 54 3.46 -6.12 -9.23
CA PRO A 54 4.07 -7.39 -9.62
C PRO A 54 5.56 -7.29 -9.91
N VAL A 55 6.10 -6.08 -10.12
CA VAL A 55 7.52 -5.88 -10.43
C VAL A 55 8.38 -6.32 -9.25
N ASP A 56 9.30 -7.26 -9.53
CA ASP A 56 10.13 -7.92 -8.53
C ASP A 56 11.60 -7.88 -8.94
N VAL A 57 12.25 -6.75 -8.72
CA VAL A 57 13.68 -6.56 -8.97
C VAL A 57 14.51 -6.96 -7.73
N CYS A 58 14.07 -6.54 -6.55
CA CYS A 58 14.68 -6.84 -5.26
C CYS A 58 13.64 -7.06 -4.16
N GLY A 59 12.50 -7.60 -4.55
CA GLY A 59 11.28 -7.77 -3.77
C GLY A 59 10.12 -7.00 -4.39
N LYS A 60 8.89 -7.51 -4.25
CA LYS A 60 7.67 -6.82 -4.67
C LYS A 60 7.34 -5.66 -3.72
N ASN A 61 6.63 -4.65 -4.20
CA ASN A 61 6.34 -3.45 -3.41
C ASN A 61 5.78 -3.75 -2.01
N ALA A 62 4.78 -4.62 -1.90
CA ALA A 62 4.20 -5.01 -0.61
C ALA A 62 5.21 -5.70 0.32
N GLU A 63 6.09 -6.56 -0.24
CA GLU A 63 7.14 -7.25 0.51
C GLU A 63 8.19 -6.26 1.02
N LEU A 64 8.61 -5.30 0.19
CA LEU A 64 9.55 -4.23 0.55
C LEU A 64 8.98 -3.31 1.64
N THR A 65 7.68 -2.97 1.53
CA THR A 65 6.97 -2.17 2.53
C THR A 65 7.01 -2.83 3.91
N LEU A 66 6.78 -4.15 3.98
CA LEU A 66 6.84 -4.91 5.23
C LEU A 66 8.29 -5.11 5.71
N GLN A 67 9.22 -5.38 4.79
CA GLN A 67 10.63 -5.54 5.12
C GLN A 67 11.23 -4.30 5.80
N ALA A 68 10.85 -3.09 5.37
CA ALA A 68 11.31 -1.84 5.97
C ALA A 68 10.88 -1.66 7.44
N ARG A 69 9.81 -2.32 7.89
CA ARG A 69 9.13 -2.08 9.18
C ARG A 69 9.15 -3.25 10.13
N VAL A 70 9.02 -4.46 9.60
CA VAL A 70 8.77 -5.67 10.39
C VAL A 70 10.08 -6.39 10.68
N LYS A 71 10.45 -6.47 11.96
CA LYS A 71 11.63 -7.23 12.37
C LYS A 71 11.46 -8.71 12.07
N GLY A 72 12.43 -9.28 11.36
CA GLY A 72 12.43 -10.70 11.02
C GLY A 72 11.44 -11.07 9.91
N PHE A 73 10.96 -10.10 9.12
CA PHE A 73 10.05 -10.35 8.01
C PHE A 73 10.66 -11.29 6.97
N LYS A 74 9.85 -12.26 6.54
CA LYS A 74 10.14 -13.16 5.41
C LYS A 74 8.98 -13.11 4.43
N LYS A 75 9.25 -13.20 3.12
CA LYS A 75 8.22 -13.20 2.06
C LYS A 75 7.15 -14.28 2.27
N SER A 76 7.53 -15.43 2.87
CA SER A 76 6.59 -16.49 3.23
C SER A 76 5.51 -16.04 4.22
N MET A 77 5.83 -15.10 5.15
CA MET A 77 4.85 -14.60 6.12
C MET A 77 3.69 -13.87 5.45
N LEU A 78 3.98 -13.01 4.44
CA LEU A 78 2.93 -12.35 3.67
C LEU A 78 2.12 -13.35 2.86
N ARG A 79 2.79 -14.33 2.23
CA ARG A 79 2.13 -15.39 1.48
C ARG A 79 1.22 -16.24 2.37
N ASP A 80 1.66 -16.58 3.58
CA ASP A 80 0.85 -17.34 4.54
C ASP A 80 -0.36 -16.51 4.99
N LEU A 81 -0.21 -15.24 5.31
CA LEU A 81 -1.33 -14.35 5.66
C LEU A 81 -2.38 -14.23 4.55
N LEU A 82 -1.94 -14.21 3.28
CA LEU A 82 -2.82 -14.11 2.11
C LEU A 82 -3.51 -15.43 1.78
N TYR A 83 -2.75 -16.54 1.70
CA TYR A 83 -3.21 -17.74 1.01
C TYR A 83 -3.40 -18.96 1.93
N LYS A 84 -2.92 -18.89 3.17
CA LYS A 84 -3.06 -19.98 4.14
C LYS A 84 -3.93 -19.56 5.33
N ASP A 85 -3.56 -18.47 6.01
CA ASP A 85 -4.29 -17.97 7.18
C ASP A 85 -5.55 -17.18 6.77
N ARG A 86 -5.60 -16.67 5.54
CA ARG A 86 -6.70 -15.85 4.98
C ARG A 86 -7.04 -14.60 5.81
N LYS A 87 -6.05 -14.08 6.53
CA LYS A 87 -6.18 -12.82 7.28
C LYS A 87 -6.06 -11.58 6.39
N LEU A 88 -5.42 -11.72 5.24
CA LEU A 88 -5.26 -10.67 4.23
C LEU A 88 -5.84 -11.11 2.90
N ILE A 89 -6.26 -10.13 2.10
CA ILE A 89 -6.83 -10.33 0.76
C ILE A 89 -6.07 -9.45 -0.23
N ASP A 90 -5.80 -10.00 -1.43
CA ASP A 90 -5.46 -9.23 -2.61
C ASP A 90 -6.75 -8.69 -3.24
N TYR A 91 -6.96 -7.38 -3.28
CA TYR A 91 -8.13 -6.78 -3.94
C TYR A 91 -7.90 -5.28 -4.21
N ALA A 92 -8.91 -4.61 -4.81
CA ALA A 92 -8.85 -3.18 -5.05
C ALA A 92 -8.99 -2.36 -3.76
N ASP A 93 -8.21 -1.28 -3.62
CA ASP A 93 -8.43 -0.17 -2.70
C ASP A 93 -7.68 1.06 -3.24
N LYS A 94 -6.42 1.28 -2.87
CA LYS A 94 -5.54 2.21 -3.57
C LYS A 94 -4.84 1.44 -4.67
N GLU A 95 -5.42 1.41 -5.86
CA GLU A 95 -5.05 0.49 -6.94
C GLU A 95 -5.14 -0.98 -6.45
N LEU A 96 -4.38 -1.89 -7.05
CA LEU A 96 -4.21 -3.24 -6.51
C LEU A 96 -3.53 -3.16 -5.15
N SER A 97 -4.17 -3.73 -4.16
CA SER A 97 -3.76 -3.62 -2.76
C SER A 97 -3.90 -4.94 -2.03
N ILE A 98 -3.24 -5.01 -0.88
CA ILE A 98 -3.40 -6.07 0.10
C ILE A 98 -3.94 -5.42 1.37
N TRP A 99 -5.05 -5.95 1.90
CA TRP A 99 -5.72 -5.41 3.07
C TRP A 99 -6.37 -6.50 3.94
N PRO A 100 -6.77 -6.18 5.19
CA PRO A 100 -7.34 -7.16 6.12
C PRO A 100 -8.64 -7.76 5.62
N ALA A 101 -8.79 -9.08 5.66
CA ALA A 101 -10.01 -9.78 5.23
C ALA A 101 -11.26 -9.32 5.99
N GLU A 102 -11.10 -8.89 7.23
CA GLU A 102 -12.16 -8.33 8.08
C GLU A 102 -12.78 -7.03 7.52
N ASP A 103 -12.08 -6.34 6.60
CA ASP A 103 -12.61 -5.13 5.94
C ASP A 103 -13.51 -5.47 4.73
N TRP A 104 -13.68 -6.75 4.39
CA TRP A 104 -14.48 -7.20 3.24
C TRP A 104 -15.88 -6.60 3.17
N PRO A 105 -16.66 -6.50 4.28
CA PRO A 105 -18.01 -5.96 4.24
C PRO A 105 -18.09 -4.51 3.77
N TYR A 106 -17.08 -3.69 4.09
CA TYR A 106 -17.02 -2.28 3.68
C TYR A 106 -17.00 -2.09 2.16
N PHE A 107 -16.52 -3.06 1.40
CA PHE A 107 -16.39 -2.99 -0.04
C PHE A 107 -17.62 -3.56 -0.79
N SER A 108 -18.75 -3.84 -0.12
CA SER A 108 -19.95 -4.40 -0.78
C SER A 108 -20.47 -3.50 -1.88
N SER A 109 -20.62 -2.20 -1.63
CA SER A 109 -21.08 -1.25 -2.66
C SER A 109 -20.12 -1.16 -3.87
N TYR A 110 -18.82 -1.41 -3.66
CA TYR A 110 -17.85 -1.49 -4.76
C TYR A 110 -18.08 -2.74 -5.62
N ARG A 111 -18.34 -3.88 -4.97
CA ARG A 111 -18.65 -5.14 -5.65
C ARG A 111 -19.98 -5.07 -6.38
N GLU A 112 -21.02 -4.48 -5.77
CA GLU A 112 -22.35 -4.25 -6.39
C GLU A 112 -22.22 -3.42 -7.67
N LYS A 113 -21.44 -2.33 -7.65
CA LYS A 113 -21.15 -1.53 -8.87
C LYS A 113 -20.41 -2.35 -9.93
N SER A 114 -19.54 -3.26 -9.54
CA SER A 114 -18.84 -4.15 -10.46
C SER A 114 -19.81 -5.15 -11.10
N MET A 115 -20.73 -5.73 -10.33
CA MET A 115 -21.76 -6.64 -10.82
C MET A 115 -22.65 -5.92 -11.84
N GLN A 116 -23.16 -4.72 -11.50
CA GLN A 116 -23.96 -3.90 -12.42
C GLN A 116 -23.25 -3.56 -13.72
N LEU A 117 -21.95 -3.26 -13.66
CA LEU A 117 -21.14 -3.07 -14.87
C LEU A 117 -21.04 -4.39 -15.65
N GLY A 118 -20.84 -5.51 -14.97
CA GLY A 118 -20.77 -6.84 -15.58
C GLY A 118 -21.99 -7.19 -16.40
N GLU A 119 -23.19 -6.84 -15.93
CA GLU A 119 -24.48 -7.06 -16.62
C GLU A 119 -24.58 -6.32 -17.96
N THR A 120 -23.74 -5.30 -18.19
CA THR A 120 -23.74 -4.54 -19.45
C THR A 120 -22.98 -5.23 -20.59
N PHE A 121 -22.19 -6.27 -20.30
CA PHE A 121 -21.40 -6.98 -21.28
C PHE A 121 -22.15 -8.20 -21.82
N GLU A 122 -22.45 -8.18 -23.12
CA GLU A 122 -23.18 -9.27 -23.81
C GLU A 122 -22.44 -10.62 -23.68
N GLY A 123 -23.14 -11.67 -23.32
CA GLY A 123 -22.60 -13.03 -23.18
C GLY A 123 -21.75 -13.28 -21.94
N LEU A 124 -21.52 -12.26 -21.09
CA LEU A 124 -20.68 -12.44 -19.92
C LEU A 124 -21.36 -13.27 -18.82
N GLU A 125 -22.69 -13.18 -18.67
CA GLU A 125 -23.39 -13.88 -17.59
C GLU A 125 -23.35 -15.40 -17.78
N GLU A 126 -23.56 -15.88 -19.00
CA GLU A 126 -23.43 -17.31 -19.34
C GLU A 126 -22.01 -17.82 -19.08
N LEU A 127 -20.98 -16.99 -19.37
CA LEU A 127 -19.59 -17.34 -19.07
C LEU A 127 -19.31 -17.39 -17.57
N LYS A 128 -19.95 -16.51 -16.77
CA LYS A 128 -19.84 -16.50 -15.30
C LYS A 128 -20.40 -17.79 -14.71
N GLU A 129 -21.58 -18.24 -15.16
CA GLU A 129 -22.19 -19.48 -14.71
C GLU A 129 -21.30 -20.70 -15.05
N GLN A 130 -20.79 -20.77 -16.29
CA GLN A 130 -19.85 -21.82 -16.72
C GLN A 130 -18.58 -21.87 -15.88
N ALA A 131 -17.99 -20.69 -15.61
CA ALA A 131 -16.77 -20.58 -14.80
C ALA A 131 -17.01 -21.03 -13.35
N ILE A 132 -18.11 -20.57 -12.72
CA ILE A 132 -18.49 -20.97 -11.35
C ILE A 132 -18.72 -22.48 -11.24
N ASP A 133 -19.46 -23.07 -12.20
CA ASP A 133 -19.71 -24.51 -12.23
C ASP A 133 -18.39 -25.29 -12.37
N TYR A 134 -17.53 -24.85 -13.29
CA TYR A 134 -16.23 -25.51 -13.50
C TYR A 134 -15.35 -25.45 -12.25
N ILE A 135 -15.22 -24.25 -11.63
CA ILE A 135 -14.41 -24.04 -10.41
C ILE A 135 -14.97 -24.84 -9.25
N SER A 136 -16.31 -24.92 -9.10
CA SER A 136 -16.95 -25.69 -8.05
C SER A 136 -16.61 -27.19 -8.10
N LYS A 137 -16.41 -27.74 -9.32
CA LYS A 137 -16.11 -29.15 -9.56
C LYS A 137 -14.60 -29.46 -9.54
N ASN A 138 -13.78 -28.52 -9.99
CA ASN A 138 -12.37 -28.78 -10.28
C ASN A 138 -11.40 -28.03 -9.34
N GLY A 139 -11.90 -27.12 -8.51
CA GLY A 139 -11.08 -26.29 -7.64
C GLY A 139 -10.39 -25.11 -8.35
N PRO A 140 -9.27 -24.62 -7.82
CA PRO A 140 -8.63 -23.38 -8.29
C PRO A 140 -8.18 -23.41 -9.75
N VAL A 141 -8.50 -22.36 -10.51
CA VAL A 141 -8.15 -22.24 -11.93
C VAL A 141 -7.40 -20.93 -12.23
N CYS A 142 -6.62 -20.93 -13.30
CA CYS A 142 -6.14 -19.71 -13.95
C CYS A 142 -6.76 -19.57 -15.34
N SER A 143 -6.56 -18.43 -15.99
CA SER A 143 -7.12 -18.17 -17.33
C SER A 143 -6.74 -19.22 -18.38
N ASP A 144 -5.55 -19.81 -18.25
CA ASP A 144 -5.05 -20.79 -19.23
C ASP A 144 -5.62 -22.21 -18.98
N SER A 145 -6.16 -22.48 -17.79
CA SER A 145 -6.72 -23.79 -17.39
C SER A 145 -8.25 -23.82 -17.38
N LEU A 146 -8.92 -22.67 -17.48
CA LEU A 146 -10.36 -22.59 -17.59
C LEU A 146 -10.78 -22.91 -19.04
N PRO A 147 -11.62 -23.94 -19.29
CA PRO A 147 -12.01 -24.37 -20.63
C PRO A 147 -13.11 -23.47 -21.23
N ILE A 148 -12.83 -22.18 -21.32
CA ILE A 148 -13.65 -21.16 -21.96
C ILE A 148 -12.83 -20.55 -23.07
N GLU A 149 -13.27 -20.76 -24.30
CA GLU A 149 -12.59 -20.25 -25.49
C GLU A 149 -13.24 -18.96 -26.01
N GLY A 150 -12.56 -18.31 -26.98
CA GLY A 150 -13.06 -17.11 -27.65
C GLY A 150 -12.70 -15.82 -26.94
N GLU A 151 -13.32 -14.75 -27.41
CA GLU A 151 -13.07 -13.39 -26.96
C GLU A 151 -14.40 -12.68 -26.69
N ILE A 152 -14.38 -11.71 -25.77
CA ILE A 152 -15.53 -10.89 -25.39
C ILE A 152 -15.10 -9.42 -25.26
N PHE A 153 -15.97 -8.49 -25.63
CA PHE A 153 -15.79 -7.09 -25.29
C PHE A 153 -16.05 -6.89 -23.81
N TRP A 154 -14.99 -6.65 -23.09
CA TRP A 154 -15.02 -6.49 -21.64
C TRP A 154 -13.86 -5.60 -21.15
N HIS A 155 -14.15 -4.83 -20.13
CA HIS A 155 -13.12 -4.11 -19.37
C HIS A 155 -13.44 -4.12 -17.88
N SER A 156 -12.40 -4.14 -17.05
CA SER A 156 -12.54 -4.10 -15.61
C SER A 156 -13.01 -2.73 -15.12
N SER A 157 -13.82 -2.70 -14.07
CA SER A 157 -14.12 -1.50 -13.29
C SER A 157 -12.85 -0.85 -12.71
N MET A 158 -11.78 -1.62 -12.58
CA MET A 158 -10.47 -1.18 -12.04
C MET A 158 -9.53 -0.59 -13.09
N HIS A 159 -9.94 -0.41 -14.34
CA HIS A 159 -9.24 0.26 -15.45
C HIS A 159 -7.92 -0.35 -15.95
N TRP A 160 -7.33 -1.34 -15.31
CA TRP A 160 -6.05 -1.94 -15.76
C TRP A 160 -6.21 -3.32 -16.40
N SER A 161 -7.41 -3.84 -16.51
CA SER A 161 -7.69 -5.11 -17.15
C SER A 161 -8.80 -4.98 -18.17
N GLY A 162 -8.71 -5.79 -19.25
CA GLY A 162 -9.60 -5.68 -20.40
C GLY A 162 -9.20 -4.57 -21.37
N ASN A 163 -10.02 -4.36 -22.38
CA ASN A 163 -9.79 -3.35 -23.41
C ASN A 163 -11.12 -2.69 -23.80
N TRP A 164 -11.13 -1.37 -23.82
CA TRP A 164 -12.31 -0.58 -24.21
C TRP A 164 -12.61 -0.63 -25.70
N HIS A 165 -11.62 -1.00 -26.53
CA HIS A 165 -11.70 -0.89 -27.99
C HIS A 165 -11.50 -2.21 -28.71
N LYS A 166 -11.15 -3.29 -28.01
CA LYS A 166 -10.88 -4.60 -28.60
C LYS A 166 -11.40 -5.71 -27.68
N PRO A 167 -11.83 -6.85 -28.25
CA PRO A 167 -12.15 -8.01 -27.45
C PRO A 167 -10.95 -8.47 -26.62
N SER A 168 -11.24 -9.12 -25.51
CA SER A 168 -10.27 -9.74 -24.61
C SER A 168 -10.58 -11.24 -24.47
N PRO A 169 -9.59 -12.11 -24.19
CA PRO A 169 -9.84 -13.54 -23.97
C PRO A 169 -10.94 -13.79 -22.94
N ALA A 170 -11.96 -14.55 -23.31
CA ALA A 170 -13.16 -14.76 -22.52
C ALA A 170 -12.86 -15.37 -21.13
N ALA A 171 -11.99 -16.40 -21.07
CA ALA A 171 -11.57 -17.02 -19.82
C ALA A 171 -10.94 -16.03 -18.83
N ARG A 172 -10.10 -15.11 -19.34
CA ARG A 172 -9.50 -14.05 -18.51
C ARG A 172 -10.54 -13.05 -18.05
N SER A 173 -11.41 -12.61 -18.95
CA SER A 173 -12.41 -11.57 -18.70
C SER A 173 -13.40 -12.01 -17.62
N VAL A 174 -13.90 -13.24 -17.74
CA VAL A 174 -14.86 -13.78 -16.77
C VAL A 174 -14.23 -13.98 -15.39
N LEU A 175 -12.97 -14.47 -15.31
CA LEU A 175 -12.29 -14.65 -14.03
C LEU A 175 -12.01 -13.29 -13.33
N GLU A 176 -11.58 -12.28 -14.09
CA GLU A 176 -11.35 -10.94 -13.55
C GLU A 176 -12.67 -10.26 -13.16
N GLN A 177 -13.78 -10.48 -13.89
CA GLN A 177 -15.11 -9.99 -13.50
C GLN A 177 -15.58 -10.64 -12.20
N LEU A 178 -15.61 -11.95 -12.13
CA LEU A 178 -16.01 -12.69 -10.92
C LEU A 178 -15.13 -12.34 -9.69
N TYR A 179 -13.86 -12.04 -9.93
CA TYR A 179 -12.96 -11.55 -8.89
C TYR A 179 -13.34 -10.13 -8.43
N THR A 180 -13.65 -9.21 -9.34
CA THR A 180 -14.09 -7.86 -8.97
C THR A 180 -15.49 -7.85 -8.36
N ASP A 181 -16.36 -8.80 -8.72
CA ASP A 181 -17.66 -9.02 -8.10
C ASP A 181 -17.56 -9.63 -6.69
N GLY A 182 -16.37 -10.12 -6.32
CA GLY A 182 -16.14 -10.78 -5.04
C GLY A 182 -16.65 -12.22 -4.96
N VAL A 183 -17.09 -12.81 -6.07
CA VAL A 183 -17.46 -14.22 -6.18
C VAL A 183 -16.21 -15.11 -6.06
N LEU A 184 -15.13 -14.65 -6.68
CA LEU A 184 -13.82 -15.31 -6.59
C LEU A 184 -12.84 -14.49 -5.75
N VAL A 185 -11.88 -15.21 -5.16
CA VAL A 185 -10.67 -14.66 -4.54
C VAL A 185 -9.44 -15.28 -5.20
N ILE A 186 -8.30 -14.62 -5.06
CA ILE A 186 -7.03 -15.22 -5.48
C ILE A 186 -6.70 -16.34 -4.48
N HIS A 187 -6.68 -17.59 -4.95
CA HIS A 187 -6.28 -18.76 -4.18
C HIS A 187 -4.78 -18.74 -3.90
N HIS A 188 -3.98 -18.53 -4.96
CA HIS A 188 -2.53 -18.36 -4.89
C HIS A 188 -2.00 -17.72 -6.18
N LYS A 189 -0.71 -17.38 -6.18
CA LYS A 189 0.00 -16.89 -7.36
C LYS A 189 1.21 -17.77 -7.67
N GLN A 190 1.43 -18.07 -8.94
CA GLN A 190 2.68 -18.66 -9.46
C GLN A 190 3.34 -17.61 -10.35
N GLY A 191 4.40 -16.97 -9.87
CA GLY A 191 4.96 -15.79 -10.54
C GLY A 191 3.95 -14.65 -10.59
N SER A 192 3.57 -14.21 -11.81
CA SER A 192 2.50 -13.24 -12.07
C SER A 192 1.13 -13.86 -12.31
N ARG A 193 1.06 -15.18 -12.53
CA ARG A 193 -0.18 -15.91 -12.83
C ARG A 193 -1.02 -16.04 -11.56
N LYS A 194 -2.29 -15.59 -11.64
CA LYS A 194 -3.28 -15.70 -10.59
C LYS A 194 -4.09 -17.00 -10.75
N TYR A 195 -4.28 -17.73 -9.67
CA TYR A 195 -5.23 -18.83 -9.56
C TYR A 195 -6.39 -18.37 -8.70
N TYR A 196 -7.60 -18.53 -9.21
CA TYR A 196 -8.83 -18.08 -8.60
C TYR A 196 -9.64 -19.26 -8.07
N ASP A 197 -10.35 -19.04 -6.97
CA ASP A 197 -11.32 -19.99 -6.42
C ASP A 197 -12.47 -19.23 -5.75
N LEU A 198 -13.56 -19.94 -5.46
CA LEU A 198 -14.76 -19.37 -4.86
C LEU A 198 -14.45 -18.75 -3.48
N ALA A 199 -14.85 -17.51 -3.30
CA ALA A 199 -14.62 -16.77 -2.05
C ALA A 199 -15.19 -17.50 -0.81
N LYS A 200 -16.35 -18.15 -0.97
CA LYS A 200 -17.02 -18.94 0.08
C LYS A 200 -16.19 -20.09 0.64
N ASN A 201 -15.19 -20.57 -0.11
CA ASN A 201 -14.31 -21.66 0.34
C ASN A 201 -13.21 -21.17 1.28
N TYR A 202 -12.96 -19.84 1.37
CA TYR A 202 -11.78 -19.27 2.04
C TYR A 202 -12.11 -18.16 3.02
N LEU A 203 -13.20 -17.45 2.81
CA LEU A 203 -13.64 -16.40 3.73
C LEU A 203 -14.77 -16.95 4.60
N PRO A 204 -14.75 -16.71 5.92
CA PRO A 204 -15.80 -17.17 6.80
C PRO A 204 -17.13 -16.49 6.50
N ALA A 205 -18.24 -17.18 6.72
CA ALA A 205 -19.59 -16.65 6.53
C ALA A 205 -19.79 -15.32 7.29
N SER A 206 -19.22 -15.20 8.50
CA SER A 206 -19.25 -13.98 9.31
C SER A 206 -18.60 -12.76 8.63
N VAL A 207 -17.78 -12.96 7.57
CA VAL A 207 -17.18 -11.88 6.76
C VAL A 207 -17.97 -11.69 5.47
N LEU A 208 -18.38 -12.80 4.82
CA LEU A 208 -19.08 -12.74 3.53
C LEU A 208 -20.51 -12.19 3.65
N GLU A 209 -21.20 -12.53 4.73
CA GLU A 209 -22.61 -12.22 5.00
C GLU A 209 -22.78 -11.02 5.92
N ALA A 210 -21.67 -10.42 6.39
CA ALA A 210 -21.74 -9.25 7.25
C ALA A 210 -22.33 -8.04 6.49
N GLU A 211 -23.22 -7.33 7.17
CA GLU A 211 -23.77 -6.08 6.65
C GLU A 211 -22.66 -5.05 6.38
N ASN A 212 -22.87 -4.25 5.34
CA ASN A 212 -21.95 -3.14 5.05
C ASN A 212 -22.04 -2.09 6.18
N PRO A 213 -20.92 -1.83 6.89
CA PRO A 213 -20.92 -0.82 7.95
C PRO A 213 -21.13 0.61 7.43
N CYS A 214 -20.96 0.82 6.11
CA CYS A 214 -21.18 2.12 5.45
C CYS A 214 -22.57 2.15 4.85
N LYS A 215 -23.42 3.10 5.32
CA LYS A 215 -24.80 3.24 4.88
C LYS A 215 -24.93 3.81 3.45
N ASP A 216 -23.93 4.55 2.99
CA ASP A 216 -23.92 5.28 1.73
C ASP A 216 -22.49 5.50 1.22
N GLU A 217 -22.37 6.02 0.00
CA GLU A 217 -21.09 6.33 -0.67
C GLU A 217 -20.25 7.34 0.13
N ASP A 218 -20.90 8.28 0.83
CA ASP A 218 -20.22 9.31 1.61
C ASP A 218 -19.55 8.72 2.85
N SER A 219 -20.22 7.83 3.55
CA SER A 219 -19.67 7.12 4.71
C SER A 219 -18.57 6.17 4.28
N PHE A 220 -18.71 5.48 3.15
CA PHE A 220 -17.65 4.65 2.59
C PHE A 220 -16.42 5.48 2.20
N THR A 221 -16.64 6.61 1.54
CA THR A 221 -15.53 7.52 1.18
C THR A 221 -14.85 8.09 2.42
N ALA A 222 -15.62 8.51 3.44
CA ALA A 222 -15.08 9.01 4.70
C ALA A 222 -14.24 7.94 5.43
N TRP A 223 -14.72 6.69 5.48
CA TRP A 223 -13.96 5.57 6.03
C TRP A 223 -12.65 5.32 5.27
N ARG A 224 -12.66 5.39 3.95
CA ARG A 224 -11.44 5.26 3.14
C ARG A 224 -10.49 6.43 3.37
N VAL A 225 -10.97 7.67 3.48
CA VAL A 225 -10.15 8.85 3.83
C VAL A 225 -9.48 8.65 5.17
N LEU A 226 -10.21 8.18 6.19
CA LEU A 226 -9.67 7.88 7.51
C LEU A 226 -8.54 6.85 7.44
N ARG A 227 -8.70 5.80 6.64
CA ARG A 227 -7.65 4.79 6.38
C ARG A 227 -6.42 5.40 5.71
N ARG A 228 -6.58 6.29 4.72
CA ARG A 228 -5.45 6.99 4.07
C ARG A 228 -4.67 7.86 5.04
N ILE A 229 -5.36 8.56 5.93
CA ILE A 229 -4.73 9.34 7.01
C ILE A 229 -3.93 8.39 7.93
N GLY A 230 -4.51 7.26 8.32
CA GLY A 230 -3.84 6.24 9.14
C GLY A 230 -2.62 5.60 8.48
N ALA A 231 -2.68 5.37 7.17
CA ALA A 231 -1.60 4.77 6.39
C ALA A 231 -0.37 5.69 6.30
N VAL A 232 -0.59 6.95 5.94
CA VAL A 232 0.49 7.94 5.83
C VAL A 232 0.92 8.44 7.21
N GLY A 233 -0.01 8.52 8.15
CA GLY A 233 0.16 9.04 9.51
C GLY A 233 -0.29 10.49 9.64
N LEU A 234 0.05 11.35 8.70
CA LEU A 234 -0.30 12.76 8.68
C LEU A 234 -0.57 13.19 7.23
N LEU A 235 -1.79 13.57 6.92
CA LEU A 235 -2.18 14.07 5.59
C LEU A 235 -2.77 15.48 5.66
N TRP A 236 -2.57 16.24 4.61
CA TRP A 236 -3.05 17.62 4.48
C TRP A 236 -4.31 17.75 3.61
N ASP A 237 -5.01 18.87 3.75
CA ASP A 237 -6.15 19.23 2.90
C ASP A 237 -5.66 19.73 1.53
N LYS A 238 -5.02 18.83 0.77
CA LYS A 238 -4.63 19.09 -0.63
C LYS A 238 -5.04 17.91 -1.51
N ASN A 239 -5.12 18.16 -2.82
CA ASN A 239 -5.17 17.07 -3.78
C ASN A 239 -3.90 16.24 -3.65
N SER A 240 -4.05 14.93 -3.50
CA SER A 240 -2.96 14.03 -3.16
C SER A 240 -3.17 12.67 -3.82
N THR A 241 -2.10 12.07 -4.30
CA THR A 241 -2.13 10.68 -4.78
C THR A 241 -2.36 9.66 -3.66
N ALA A 242 -2.31 10.08 -2.39
CA ALA A 242 -2.79 9.26 -1.28
C ALA A 242 -4.30 8.97 -1.39
N PHE A 243 -5.07 9.90 -1.97
CA PHE A 243 -6.52 9.76 -2.20
C PHE A 243 -6.89 9.14 -3.55
N LEU A 244 -5.93 8.56 -4.27
CA LEU A 244 -6.21 7.91 -5.55
C LEU A 244 -7.30 6.83 -5.37
N GLY A 245 -8.25 6.78 -6.32
CA GLY A 245 -9.41 5.88 -6.29
C GLY A 245 -10.57 6.34 -5.40
N LEU A 246 -10.50 7.55 -4.77
CA LEU A 246 -11.59 8.10 -3.96
C LEU A 246 -12.43 9.16 -4.68
N TYR A 247 -12.00 9.61 -5.87
CA TYR A 247 -12.69 10.62 -6.71
C TYR A 247 -13.05 11.90 -5.93
N LEU A 248 -12.14 12.39 -5.07
CA LEU A 248 -12.34 13.55 -4.22
C LEU A 248 -12.00 14.85 -4.96
N ASN A 249 -12.98 15.71 -5.17
CA ASN A 249 -12.71 17.12 -5.44
C ASN A 249 -12.40 17.89 -4.14
N ALA A 250 -12.01 19.15 -4.25
CA ALA A 250 -11.60 19.96 -3.10
C ALA A 250 -12.72 20.16 -2.08
N GLU A 251 -13.96 20.36 -2.57
CA GLU A 251 -15.12 20.58 -1.70
C GLU A 251 -15.49 19.33 -0.92
N LYS A 252 -15.64 18.20 -1.60
CA LYS A 252 -15.96 16.91 -0.98
C LYS A 252 -14.91 16.51 0.05
N ARG A 253 -13.62 16.71 -0.27
CA ARG A 253 -12.53 16.45 0.69
C ARG A 253 -12.68 17.29 1.95
N LYS A 254 -12.94 18.60 1.82
CA LYS A 254 -13.16 19.50 2.97
C LYS A 254 -14.35 19.08 3.81
N GLN A 255 -15.47 18.72 3.18
CA GLN A 255 -16.68 18.24 3.87
C GLN A 255 -16.38 16.98 4.67
N ILE A 256 -15.68 15.99 4.09
CA ILE A 256 -15.30 14.76 4.76
C ILE A 256 -14.34 15.03 5.92
N LEU A 257 -13.31 15.85 5.73
CA LEU A 257 -12.37 16.19 6.80
C LEU A 257 -13.06 16.93 7.95
N ALA A 258 -14.00 17.84 7.63
CA ALA A 258 -14.80 18.54 8.64
C ALA A 258 -15.68 17.54 9.42
N LYS A 259 -16.37 16.63 8.73
CA LYS A 259 -17.20 15.58 9.36
C LYS A 259 -16.36 14.69 10.27
N LEU A 260 -15.25 14.12 9.78
CA LEU A 260 -14.36 13.26 10.56
C LEU A 260 -13.78 13.98 11.79
N THR A 261 -13.55 15.30 11.67
CA THR A 261 -13.10 16.12 12.81
C THR A 261 -14.22 16.30 13.83
N ALA A 262 -15.45 16.61 13.39
CA ALA A 262 -16.63 16.76 14.26
C ALA A 262 -16.97 15.44 14.95
N ASP A 263 -16.85 14.32 14.26
CA ASP A 263 -17.03 12.97 14.82
C ASP A 263 -15.89 12.56 15.78
N GLY A 264 -14.87 13.40 15.95
CA GLY A 264 -13.73 13.13 16.85
C GLY A 264 -12.75 12.07 16.35
N LEU A 265 -12.84 11.64 15.08
CA LEU A 265 -12.02 10.57 14.51
C LEU A 265 -10.64 11.02 14.04
N ILE A 266 -10.51 12.31 13.69
CA ILE A 266 -9.23 12.94 13.32
C ILE A 266 -9.00 14.23 14.09
N ARG A 267 -7.74 14.64 14.17
CA ARG A 267 -7.31 15.88 14.82
C ARG A 267 -6.60 16.77 13.79
N PRO A 268 -6.99 18.05 13.67
CA PRO A 268 -6.26 19.01 12.86
C PRO A 268 -4.98 19.46 13.57
N VAL A 269 -3.92 19.67 12.79
CA VAL A 269 -2.63 20.17 13.28
C VAL A 269 -2.02 21.12 12.24
N ALA A 270 -1.40 22.20 12.72
CA ALA A 270 -0.64 23.13 11.91
C ALA A 270 0.84 22.72 11.91
N VAL A 271 1.46 22.75 10.73
CA VAL A 271 2.89 22.50 10.58
C VAL A 271 3.59 23.81 10.21
N GLU A 272 4.65 24.13 10.93
CA GLU A 272 5.43 25.35 10.75
C GLU A 272 5.84 25.55 9.29
N GLY A 273 5.61 26.77 8.77
CA GLY A 273 5.92 27.16 7.38
C GLY A 273 4.96 26.58 6.32
N ILE A 274 3.90 25.88 6.70
CA ILE A 274 2.91 25.33 5.77
C ILE A 274 1.52 25.86 6.11
N LYS A 275 0.88 26.57 5.20
CA LYS A 275 -0.44 27.21 5.43
C LYS A 275 -1.61 26.22 5.49
N THR A 276 -1.48 25.06 4.84
CA THR A 276 -2.54 24.05 4.76
C THR A 276 -2.56 23.23 6.04
N PRO A 277 -3.74 23.02 6.68
CA PRO A 277 -3.84 22.17 7.85
C PRO A 277 -3.56 20.70 7.49
N PHE A 278 -3.00 19.98 8.43
CA PHE A 278 -2.80 18.54 8.39
C PHE A 278 -3.77 17.86 9.37
N TYR A 279 -3.96 16.57 9.16
CA TYR A 279 -4.85 15.74 9.98
C TYR A 279 -4.18 14.41 10.31
N TYR A 280 -4.34 13.95 11.54
CA TYR A 280 -3.95 12.61 12.00
C TYR A 280 -5.14 11.94 12.70
N ARG A 281 -5.10 10.63 12.86
CA ARG A 281 -6.17 9.88 13.55
C ARG A 281 -6.15 10.16 15.04
N ALA A 282 -7.31 10.40 15.64
CA ALA A 282 -7.43 10.70 17.08
C ALA A 282 -6.86 9.59 17.99
N GLU A 283 -6.90 8.33 17.54
CA GLU A 283 -6.26 7.21 18.24
C GLU A 283 -4.74 7.38 18.43
N ASP A 284 -4.11 8.25 17.64
CA ASP A 284 -2.67 8.55 17.70
C ASP A 284 -2.33 9.73 18.63
N ASP A 285 -3.28 10.25 19.41
CA ASP A 285 -3.06 11.37 20.34
C ASP A 285 -1.93 11.09 21.34
N ALA A 286 -1.78 9.84 21.81
CA ALA A 286 -0.70 9.47 22.71
C ALA A 286 0.68 9.57 22.02
N LEU A 287 0.76 9.11 20.77
CA LEU A 287 1.98 9.23 19.97
C LEU A 287 2.30 10.70 19.68
N MET A 288 1.29 11.51 19.32
CA MET A 288 1.51 12.94 19.08
C MET A 288 2.05 13.64 20.34
N ARG A 289 1.46 13.36 21.52
CA ARG A 289 1.97 13.89 22.79
C ARG A 289 3.42 13.49 23.05
N SER A 290 3.78 12.22 22.84
CA SER A 290 5.17 11.77 23.06
C SER A 290 6.18 12.41 22.11
N ILE A 291 5.75 12.78 20.89
CA ILE A 291 6.59 13.57 19.96
C ILE A 291 6.78 15.01 20.46
N LEU A 292 5.71 15.60 21.02
CA LEU A 292 5.73 16.99 21.49
C LEU A 292 6.57 17.18 22.76
N ASP A 293 6.45 16.26 23.71
CA ASP A 293 7.18 16.30 24.99
C ASP A 293 8.58 15.65 24.93
N GLY A 294 8.94 15.05 23.78
CA GLY A 294 10.25 14.44 23.54
C GLY A 294 10.43 13.06 24.18
N SER A 295 9.38 12.42 24.68
CA SER A 295 9.43 11.09 25.30
C SER A 295 9.37 9.93 24.28
N ALA A 296 9.06 10.22 23.01
CA ALA A 296 9.00 9.22 21.96
C ALA A 296 10.36 8.52 21.75
N ASP A 297 10.34 7.21 21.54
CA ASP A 297 11.54 6.48 21.07
C ASP A 297 11.82 6.82 19.60
N LEU A 298 12.90 7.56 19.38
CA LEU A 298 13.36 8.04 18.09
C LEU A 298 14.75 7.52 17.73
N LYS A 299 15.14 6.34 18.24
CA LYS A 299 16.40 5.71 17.86
C LYS A 299 16.52 5.59 16.35
N PRO A 300 17.61 6.08 15.73
CA PRO A 300 17.77 6.05 14.29
C PRO A 300 17.89 4.61 13.79
N ARG A 301 17.10 4.28 12.78
CA ARG A 301 17.20 3.06 11.98
C ARG A 301 17.41 3.42 10.53
N MET A 302 17.99 2.50 9.76
CA MET A 302 18.04 2.62 8.31
C MET A 302 17.06 1.66 7.66
N ALA A 303 16.36 2.16 6.63
CA ALA A 303 15.46 1.37 5.81
C ALA A 303 15.56 1.80 4.34
N PHE A 304 15.38 0.84 3.42
CA PHE A 304 15.14 1.09 2.01
C PHE A 304 13.65 1.14 1.79
N ILE A 305 13.15 2.24 1.21
CA ILE A 305 11.71 2.49 1.10
C ILE A 305 11.23 2.12 -0.29
N ALA A 306 10.15 1.35 -0.36
CA ALA A 306 9.56 0.92 -1.62
C ALA A 306 8.97 2.09 -2.43
N PRO A 307 8.93 2.00 -3.77
CA PRO A 307 8.43 3.10 -4.62
C PRO A 307 6.97 3.48 -4.37
N LEU A 308 6.12 2.50 -4.06
CA LEU A 308 4.68 2.69 -3.79
C LEU A 308 4.35 2.50 -2.31
N ASP A 309 5.34 2.69 -1.45
CA ASP A 309 5.19 2.68 0.01
C ASP A 309 4.17 3.73 0.48
N PRO A 310 3.37 3.48 1.53
CA PRO A 310 2.48 4.48 2.12
C PRO A 310 3.15 5.82 2.43
N LEU A 311 4.43 5.82 2.80
CA LEU A 311 5.21 7.02 3.02
C LEU A 311 5.29 7.91 1.75
N PHE A 312 5.33 7.29 0.55
CA PHE A 312 5.41 7.99 -0.74
C PHE A 312 4.07 8.16 -1.46
N TRP A 313 2.94 7.85 -0.80
CA TRP A 313 1.63 8.07 -1.42
C TRP A 313 1.33 9.54 -1.68
N ASP A 314 1.98 10.46 -0.98
CA ASP A 314 1.95 11.90 -1.27
C ASP A 314 3.35 12.46 -1.44
N LYS A 315 3.84 12.50 -2.69
CA LYS A 315 5.17 13.02 -3.00
C LYS A 315 5.33 14.51 -2.73
N ALA A 316 4.24 15.28 -2.86
CA ALA A 316 4.27 16.71 -2.56
C ALA A 316 4.40 16.96 -1.04
N LEU A 317 3.79 16.09 -0.21
CA LEU A 317 3.96 16.11 1.23
C LEU A 317 5.41 15.78 1.62
N ILE A 318 6.00 14.75 1.00
CA ILE A 318 7.40 14.39 1.23
C ILE A 318 8.33 15.56 0.87
N LEU A 319 8.12 16.20 -0.28
CA LEU A 319 8.87 17.36 -0.67
C LEU A 319 8.72 18.52 0.35
N ALA A 320 7.50 18.79 0.81
CA ALA A 320 7.23 19.89 1.75
C ALA A 320 7.84 19.68 3.14
N LEU A 321 7.89 18.42 3.63
CA LEU A 321 8.37 18.08 4.97
C LEU A 321 9.87 17.77 5.01
N TRP A 322 10.40 17.03 4.02
CA TRP A 322 11.79 16.53 4.02
C TRP A 322 12.69 17.24 2.99
N ASP A 323 12.13 18.13 2.15
CA ASP A 323 12.85 18.69 0.99
C ASP A 323 13.46 17.56 0.10
N PHE A 324 12.75 16.44 -0.01
CA PHE A 324 13.18 15.27 -0.73
C PHE A 324 12.26 14.99 -1.92
N GLN A 325 12.84 15.05 -3.13
CA GLN A 325 12.12 14.75 -4.36
C GLN A 325 12.40 13.31 -4.79
N TYR A 326 11.33 12.51 -4.98
CA TYR A 326 11.44 11.13 -5.43
C TYR A 326 10.60 10.88 -6.67
N SER A 327 11.19 10.18 -7.64
CA SER A 327 10.51 9.63 -8.81
C SER A 327 10.89 8.18 -8.99
N TRP A 328 9.90 7.32 -9.24
CA TRP A 328 10.14 5.95 -9.64
C TRP A 328 10.36 5.90 -11.14
N GLU A 329 11.58 5.55 -11.59
CA GLU A 329 12.02 5.69 -12.98
C GLU A 329 11.74 4.45 -13.83
N ILE A 330 10.91 3.52 -13.36
CA ILE A 330 10.61 2.26 -14.06
C ILE A 330 10.04 2.49 -15.48
N TYR A 331 9.20 3.51 -15.65
CA TYR A 331 8.61 3.89 -16.94
C TYR A 331 9.45 4.92 -17.70
N THR A 332 10.55 5.39 -17.12
CA THR A 332 11.46 6.33 -17.76
C THR A 332 12.39 5.57 -18.72
N PRO A 333 12.52 5.99 -20.00
CA PRO A 333 13.48 5.39 -20.91
C PRO A 333 14.89 5.37 -20.31
N ALA A 334 15.66 4.31 -20.53
CA ALA A 334 16.95 4.06 -19.89
C ALA A 334 17.90 5.26 -19.99
N VAL A 335 17.98 5.89 -21.17
CA VAL A 335 18.83 7.07 -21.44
C VAL A 335 18.43 8.34 -20.70
N LYS A 336 17.22 8.39 -20.12
CA LYS A 336 16.69 9.54 -19.37
C LYS A 336 16.64 9.28 -17.86
N ARG A 337 17.02 8.08 -17.40
CA ARG A 337 17.06 7.76 -15.97
C ARG A 337 18.21 8.47 -15.28
N LYS A 338 17.90 9.09 -14.16
CA LYS A 338 18.89 9.80 -13.35
C LYS A 338 19.62 8.85 -12.38
N TYR A 339 18.87 7.92 -11.81
CA TYR A 339 19.37 7.04 -10.76
C TYR A 339 19.30 5.55 -11.11
N GLY A 340 18.33 5.12 -11.91
CA GLY A 340 18.22 3.71 -12.27
C GLY A 340 16.80 3.19 -12.35
N TYR A 341 16.68 1.92 -12.76
CA TYR A 341 15.38 1.29 -13.04
C TYR A 341 14.53 1.11 -11.77
N TYR A 342 15.16 0.67 -10.67
CA TYR A 342 14.45 0.32 -9.43
C TYR A 342 15.15 0.92 -8.20
N THR A 343 15.28 2.23 -8.21
CA THR A 343 15.97 2.97 -7.15
C THR A 343 15.11 3.13 -5.91
N LEU A 344 15.62 2.73 -4.76
CA LEU A 344 14.99 2.85 -3.46
C LEU A 344 15.59 4.01 -2.67
N PRO A 345 14.78 4.92 -2.11
CA PRO A 345 15.24 5.90 -1.14
C PRO A 345 15.81 5.24 0.12
N ILE A 346 16.88 5.80 0.66
CA ILE A 346 17.50 5.39 1.92
C ILE A 346 17.05 6.36 3.01
N LEU A 347 16.22 5.87 3.92
CA LEU A 347 15.85 6.58 5.13
C LEU A 347 16.81 6.21 6.26
N TYR A 348 17.33 7.19 7.01
CA TYR A 348 18.11 6.98 8.22
C TYR A 348 17.70 7.97 9.31
N GLY A 349 17.21 7.45 10.43
CA GLY A 349 16.58 8.28 11.45
C GLY A 349 15.37 9.00 10.89
N ASP A 350 15.35 10.32 10.98
CA ASP A 350 14.25 11.15 10.48
C ASP A 350 14.55 11.83 9.12
N ARG A 351 15.57 11.35 8.35
CA ARG A 351 16.02 11.96 7.09
C ARG A 351 16.19 10.96 5.96
N PHE A 352 15.88 11.37 4.75
CA PHE A 352 16.36 10.69 3.56
C PHE A 352 17.82 11.05 3.32
N VAL A 353 18.70 10.06 3.33
CA VAL A 353 20.15 10.28 3.26
C VAL A 353 20.76 9.89 1.91
N GLY A 354 20.01 9.18 1.08
CA GLY A 354 20.51 8.72 -0.22
C GLY A 354 19.51 7.89 -0.97
N ARG A 355 19.99 7.28 -2.02
CA ARG A 355 19.27 6.38 -2.92
C ARG A 355 20.15 5.22 -3.31
N ILE A 356 19.53 4.06 -3.50
CA ILE A 356 20.23 2.84 -3.89
C ILE A 356 19.45 2.12 -5.01
N ASP A 357 20.12 1.76 -6.09
CA ASP A 357 19.57 0.87 -7.12
C ASP A 357 20.13 -0.53 -6.91
N THR A 358 19.26 -1.48 -6.62
CA THR A 358 19.65 -2.86 -6.32
C THR A 358 18.83 -3.84 -7.15
N ALA A 359 19.44 -4.99 -7.47
CA ALA A 359 18.76 -6.12 -8.08
C ALA A 359 19.18 -7.43 -7.42
N ALA A 360 18.23 -8.31 -7.16
CA ALA A 360 18.50 -9.65 -6.66
C ALA A 360 18.68 -10.63 -7.82
N ASP A 361 19.90 -11.07 -8.05
CA ASP A 361 20.20 -12.18 -8.95
C ASP A 361 19.95 -13.50 -8.20
N ARG A 362 18.75 -14.06 -8.42
CA ARG A 362 18.32 -15.27 -7.69
C ARG A 362 19.02 -16.55 -8.14
N LYS A 363 19.57 -16.58 -9.36
CA LYS A 363 20.33 -17.72 -9.88
C LYS A 363 21.69 -17.78 -9.20
N GLU A 364 22.40 -16.66 -9.20
CA GLU A 364 23.73 -16.50 -8.59
C GLU A 364 23.67 -16.28 -7.07
N LYS A 365 22.45 -16.05 -6.51
CA LYS A 365 22.24 -15.70 -5.11
C LYS A 365 23.03 -14.46 -4.67
N VAL A 366 23.09 -13.46 -5.54
CA VAL A 366 23.85 -12.21 -5.34
C VAL A 366 22.92 -11.03 -5.30
N LEU A 367 23.06 -10.17 -4.30
CA LEU A 367 22.44 -8.83 -4.31
C LEU A 367 23.41 -7.87 -5.01
N ARG A 368 23.06 -7.44 -6.22
CA ARG A 368 23.88 -6.47 -6.99
C ARG A 368 23.46 -5.06 -6.68
N VAL A 369 24.38 -4.24 -6.17
CA VAL A 369 24.21 -2.80 -6.01
C VAL A 369 24.70 -2.13 -7.29
N LYS A 370 23.76 -1.63 -8.10
CA LYS A 370 24.05 -0.98 -9.38
C LYS A 370 24.44 0.48 -9.23
N GLY A 371 24.01 1.10 -8.12
CA GLY A 371 24.34 2.48 -7.82
C GLY A 371 23.95 2.86 -6.39
N LEU A 372 24.74 3.75 -5.82
CA LEU A 372 24.50 4.34 -4.50
C LEU A 372 24.81 5.84 -4.56
N TRP A 373 23.81 6.66 -4.26
CA TRP A 373 23.94 8.11 -4.28
C TRP A 373 23.55 8.67 -2.92
N TRP A 374 24.37 9.55 -2.39
CA TRP A 374 24.07 10.29 -1.16
C TRP A 374 23.40 11.61 -1.50
N GLU A 375 22.41 12.00 -0.68
CA GLU A 375 21.78 13.30 -0.85
C GLU A 375 22.76 14.45 -0.54
N PRO A 376 22.58 15.63 -1.17
CA PRO A 376 23.43 16.79 -0.89
C PRO A 376 23.47 17.15 0.59
N GLY A 377 24.65 17.47 1.11
CA GLY A 377 24.86 17.83 2.52
C GLY A 377 24.89 16.65 3.50
N VAL A 378 24.73 15.42 3.03
CA VAL A 378 24.88 14.23 3.90
C VAL A 378 26.36 13.98 4.18
N ARG A 379 26.75 14.15 5.45
CA ARG A 379 28.10 13.81 5.91
C ARG A 379 28.17 12.31 6.24
N ARG A 380 29.01 11.59 5.52
CA ARG A 380 29.29 10.17 5.83
C ARG A 380 30.01 10.06 7.19
N THR A 381 29.47 9.19 8.02
CA THR A 381 30.04 8.86 9.34
C THR A 381 30.17 7.35 9.49
N LYS A 382 31.08 6.89 10.36
CA LYS A 382 31.21 5.46 10.69
C LYS A 382 29.87 4.83 11.11
N LYS A 383 29.00 5.58 11.82
CA LYS A 383 27.66 5.12 12.22
C LYS A 383 26.74 4.92 11.02
N LEU A 384 26.76 5.86 10.06
CA LEU A 384 25.94 5.77 8.84
C LEU A 384 26.39 4.61 7.97
N ASP A 385 27.71 4.45 7.78
CA ASP A 385 28.27 3.34 7.00
C ASP A 385 27.99 1.97 7.65
N ALA A 386 28.09 1.87 8.96
CA ALA A 386 27.72 0.66 9.69
C ALA A 386 26.22 0.34 9.58
N ALA A 387 25.35 1.37 9.61
CA ALA A 387 23.92 1.19 9.41
C ALA A 387 23.61 0.71 7.98
N LEU A 388 24.28 1.26 6.96
CA LEU A 388 24.14 0.82 5.58
C LEU A 388 24.57 -0.65 5.41
N ALA A 389 25.76 -1.01 5.91
CA ALA A 389 26.26 -2.38 5.83
C ALA A 389 25.31 -3.39 6.51
N LYS A 390 24.79 -3.05 7.69
CA LYS A 390 23.80 -3.86 8.40
C LYS A 390 22.51 -4.01 7.61
N THR A 391 22.00 -2.91 7.03
CA THR A 391 20.75 -2.91 6.26
C THR A 391 20.89 -3.72 4.99
N LEU A 392 22.01 -3.57 4.27
CA LEU A 392 22.32 -4.35 3.08
C LEU A 392 22.43 -5.86 3.38
N LYS A 393 23.07 -6.23 4.49
CA LYS A 393 23.12 -7.64 4.94
C LYS A 393 21.71 -8.20 5.20
N THR A 394 20.87 -7.45 5.89
CA THR A 394 19.47 -7.86 6.15
C THR A 394 18.67 -7.94 4.85
N PHE A 395 18.89 -7.01 3.94
CA PHE A 395 18.23 -6.94 2.65
C PHE A 395 18.68 -8.05 1.69
N SER A 396 19.94 -8.45 1.74
CA SER A 396 20.48 -9.62 1.05
C SER A 396 19.79 -10.91 1.51
N VAL A 397 19.71 -11.13 2.82
CA VAL A 397 18.99 -12.28 3.41
C VAL A 397 17.50 -12.30 3.03
N PHE A 398 16.83 -11.13 3.05
CA PHE A 398 15.44 -11.02 2.62
C PHE A 398 15.22 -11.41 1.15
N ASN A 399 16.23 -11.23 0.31
CA ASN A 399 16.22 -11.60 -1.11
C ASN A 399 16.81 -12.99 -1.41
N ASP A 400 17.07 -13.80 -0.37
CA ASP A 400 17.69 -15.12 -0.47
C ASP A 400 19.09 -15.09 -1.14
N CYS A 401 19.78 -13.94 -1.04
CA CYS A 401 21.14 -13.74 -1.56
C CYS A 401 22.19 -14.03 -0.49
N GLN A 402 23.30 -14.66 -0.90
CA GLN A 402 24.42 -15.07 -0.04
C GLN A 402 25.56 -14.06 -0.05
N SER A 403 25.68 -13.28 -1.12
CA SER A 403 26.70 -12.25 -1.28
C SER A 403 26.11 -10.93 -1.77
N ILE A 404 26.93 -9.87 -1.66
CA ILE A 404 26.59 -8.51 -2.11
C ILE A 404 27.75 -8.03 -2.99
N GLU A 405 27.44 -7.49 -4.16
CA GLU A 405 28.42 -6.94 -5.09
C GLU A 405 28.08 -5.49 -5.46
N GLY A 406 29.10 -4.74 -5.88
CA GLY A 406 28.95 -3.36 -6.39
C GLY A 406 29.04 -2.25 -5.35
N ILE A 407 29.57 -2.55 -4.13
CA ILE A 407 29.82 -1.56 -3.08
C ILE A 407 31.31 -1.37 -2.92
#